data_d0ffa05be950c4ef8af4b1a4843776a9
#
_entry.id   d0ffa05be950c4ef8af4b1a4843776a9
#
_cell.length_a   1.000
_cell.length_b   1.000
_cell.length_c   1.000
_cell.angle_alpha   90.00
_cell.angle_beta   90.00
_cell.angle_gamma   90.00
#
_symmetry.space_group_name_H-M   'P 1'
#
loop_
_entity.id
_entity.type
_entity.pdbx_description
1 polymer ?
#
loop_
_entity_poly.entity_id
_entity_poly.type
_entity_poly.pdbx_seq_one_letter_code
_entity_poly.pdbx_strand_id
1 'polypeptide(L)'
;GIGTVVSKDQIEKAKNIGVHFMVSPGINETLADAFNTSGIPFIPGVATPSEIILGMQQGWDTFKFFPANLFGDLKALKTYGNVFPSILFCPTGGISEETHESYLALKNVISVGGSWLV
;
A
#
# COMPACT_ATOMS: atom_id res chain seq x y z
N GLY A 1 -13.08 -6.70 -3.06
CA GLY A 1 -12.05 -6.32 -2.10
C GLY A 1 -12.56 -5.39 -1.02
N ILE A 2 -11.78 -5.18 -0.02
CA ILE A 2 -12.08 -4.26 1.06
C ILE A 2 -10.88 -3.33 1.29
N GLY A 3 -11.11 -2.03 1.28
CA GLY A 3 -10.11 -1.01 1.56
C GLY A 3 -10.25 -0.46 2.96
N THR A 4 -9.26 0.33 3.37
CA THR A 4 -9.27 1.05 4.65
C THR A 4 -9.36 0.12 5.86
N VAL A 5 -8.63 -0.99 5.82
CA VAL A 5 -8.52 -1.90 6.96
C VAL A 5 -7.54 -1.31 7.98
N VAL A 6 -8.01 -1.05 9.18
CA VAL A 6 -7.22 -0.43 10.25
C VAL A 6 -7.23 -1.24 11.55
N SER A 7 -7.89 -2.39 11.61
CA SER A 7 -7.97 -3.19 12.82
C SER A 7 -8.01 -4.69 12.53
N LYS A 8 -7.58 -5.46 13.52
CA LYS A 8 -7.67 -6.92 13.50
C LYS A 8 -9.11 -7.40 13.36
N ASP A 9 -10.06 -6.72 14.01
CA ASP A 9 -11.47 -7.09 13.95
C ASP A 9 -12.03 -6.97 12.53
N GLN A 10 -11.59 -5.96 11.79
CA GLN A 10 -11.99 -5.80 10.39
C GLN A 10 -11.46 -6.94 9.52
N ILE A 11 -10.25 -7.43 9.80
CA ILE A 11 -9.67 -8.57 9.09
C ILE A 11 -10.49 -9.83 9.36
N GLU A 12 -10.89 -10.06 10.60
CA GLU A 12 -11.74 -11.20 10.96
C GLU A 12 -13.10 -11.13 10.24
N LYS A 13 -13.71 -9.95 10.19
CA LYS A 13 -14.95 -9.75 9.44
C LYS A 13 -14.77 -10.01 7.94
N ALA A 14 -13.69 -9.51 7.36
CA ALA A 14 -13.37 -9.73 5.95
C ALA A 14 -13.23 -11.21 5.64
N LYS A 15 -12.56 -11.96 6.52
CA LYS A 15 -12.39 -13.40 6.41
C LYS A 15 -13.74 -14.12 6.44
N ASN A 16 -14.63 -13.72 7.33
CA ASN A 16 -15.96 -14.33 7.45
C ASN A 16 -16.87 -14.06 6.27
N ILE A 17 -16.73 -12.90 5.61
CA ILE A 17 -17.53 -12.56 4.41
C ILE A 17 -16.90 -13.12 3.14
N GLY A 18 -15.66 -13.55 3.17
CA GLY A 18 -15.00 -14.13 2.00
C GLY A 18 -14.54 -13.11 0.98
N VAL A 19 -13.99 -11.97 1.41
CA VAL A 19 -13.45 -10.97 0.48
C VAL A 19 -12.25 -11.51 -0.28
N HIS A 20 -12.02 -11.01 -1.50
CA HIS A 20 -10.94 -11.48 -2.36
C HIS A 20 -9.59 -10.87 -2.01
N PHE A 21 -9.55 -9.64 -1.51
CA PHE A 21 -8.32 -8.99 -1.07
C PHE A 21 -8.63 -7.85 -0.10
N MET A 22 -7.60 -7.41 0.62
CA MET A 22 -7.69 -6.33 1.60
C MET A 22 -6.62 -5.28 1.31
N VAL A 23 -6.90 -4.02 1.67
CA VAL A 23 -5.96 -2.91 1.57
C VAL A 23 -5.99 -2.13 2.87
N SER A 24 -4.82 -1.73 3.38
CA SER A 24 -4.74 -0.87 4.56
C SER A 24 -4.10 0.46 4.23
N PRO A 25 -4.46 1.55 4.92
CA PRO A 25 -3.81 2.85 4.74
C PRO A 25 -2.45 2.94 5.42
N GLY A 26 -2.18 2.08 6.39
CA GLY A 26 -0.95 2.04 7.16
C GLY A 26 -0.73 0.66 7.73
N ILE A 27 0.34 0.50 8.51
CA ILE A 27 0.72 -0.79 9.07
C ILE A 27 1.36 -0.63 10.45
N ASN A 28 1.12 -1.62 11.32
CA ASN A 28 1.84 -1.81 12.57
C ASN A 28 2.01 -3.31 12.80
N GLU A 29 2.73 -3.70 13.86
CA GLU A 29 3.02 -5.11 14.11
C GLU A 29 1.78 -5.96 14.32
N THR A 30 0.80 -5.46 15.06
CA THR A 30 -0.46 -6.18 15.30
C THR A 30 -1.21 -6.44 14.01
N LEU A 31 -1.31 -5.42 13.16
CA LEU A 31 -1.98 -5.52 11.87
C LEU A 31 -1.20 -6.43 10.92
N ALA A 32 0.13 -6.35 10.96
CA ALA A 32 0.99 -7.22 10.15
C ALA A 32 0.76 -8.69 10.46
N ASP A 33 0.72 -9.05 11.75
CA ASP A 33 0.45 -10.43 12.16
C ASP A 33 -0.92 -10.90 11.71
N ALA A 34 -1.94 -10.04 11.85
CA ALA A 34 -3.30 -10.37 11.45
C ALA A 34 -3.42 -10.57 9.93
N PHE A 35 -2.75 -9.75 9.13
CA PHE A 35 -2.70 -9.94 7.67
C PHE A 35 -2.03 -11.27 7.31
N ASN A 36 -0.88 -11.56 7.90
CA ASN A 36 -0.12 -12.77 7.58
C ASN A 36 -0.90 -14.04 7.92
N THR A 37 -1.72 -14.02 8.97
CA THR A 37 -2.50 -15.19 9.39
C THR A 37 -3.88 -15.28 8.75
N SER A 38 -4.32 -14.25 8.03
CA SER A 38 -5.67 -14.21 7.47
C SER A 38 -5.90 -15.20 6.33
N GLY A 39 -4.87 -15.52 5.56
CA GLY A 39 -5.00 -16.31 4.35
C GLY A 39 -5.60 -15.54 3.17
N ILE A 40 -5.83 -14.24 3.32
CA ILE A 40 -6.41 -13.38 2.28
C ILE A 40 -5.29 -12.51 1.68
N PRO A 41 -5.19 -12.38 0.34
CA PRO A 41 -4.25 -11.44 -0.28
C PRO A 41 -4.48 -10.02 0.21
N PHE A 42 -3.41 -9.26 0.42
CA PHE A 42 -3.50 -7.91 0.95
C PHE A 42 -2.42 -7.00 0.40
N ILE A 43 -2.70 -5.70 0.41
CA ILE A 43 -1.74 -4.66 0.06
C ILE A 43 -1.63 -3.71 1.26
N PRO A 44 -0.55 -3.81 2.05
CA PRO A 44 -0.37 -2.97 3.23
C PRO A 44 0.07 -1.57 2.86
N GLY A 45 -0.39 -0.58 3.62
CA GLY A 45 -0.07 0.82 3.40
C GLY A 45 1.20 1.25 4.11
N VAL A 46 1.99 2.06 3.44
CA VAL A 46 3.21 2.68 3.99
C VAL A 46 3.32 4.11 3.50
N ALA A 47 4.05 4.93 4.25
CA ALA A 47 4.39 6.30 3.85
C ALA A 47 5.86 6.61 4.08
N THR A 48 6.53 5.90 4.99
CA THR A 48 7.89 6.21 5.47
C THR A 48 8.82 5.03 5.27
N PRO A 49 10.15 5.28 5.25
CA PRO A 49 11.13 4.20 5.18
C PRO A 49 10.99 3.17 6.31
N SER A 50 10.68 3.62 7.53
CA SER A 50 10.52 2.71 8.67
C SER A 50 9.40 1.71 8.45
N GLU A 51 8.29 2.15 7.90
CA GLU A 51 7.17 1.27 7.59
C GLU A 51 7.51 0.29 6.45
N ILE A 52 8.24 0.76 5.44
CA ILE A 52 8.73 -0.11 4.37
C ILE A 52 9.64 -1.20 4.94
N ILE A 53 10.56 -0.84 5.82
CA ILE A 53 11.46 -1.80 6.47
C ILE A 53 10.66 -2.81 7.30
N LEU A 54 9.66 -2.35 8.05
CA LEU A 54 8.79 -3.24 8.80
C LEU A 54 8.12 -4.27 7.87
N GLY A 55 7.61 -3.83 6.74
CA GLY A 55 7.01 -4.73 5.77
C GLY A 55 8.01 -5.70 5.13
N MET A 56 9.20 -5.23 4.84
CA MET A 56 10.26 -6.09 4.28
C MET A 56 10.65 -7.20 5.26
N GLN A 57 10.64 -6.92 6.56
CA GLN A 57 10.90 -7.93 7.59
C GLN A 57 9.81 -9.00 7.64
N GLN A 58 8.61 -8.70 7.16
CA GLN A 58 7.52 -9.66 7.02
C GLN A 58 7.64 -10.50 5.74
N GLY A 59 8.58 -10.16 4.87
CA GLY A 59 8.71 -10.79 3.56
C GLY A 59 7.86 -10.13 2.46
N TRP A 60 7.32 -8.97 2.72
CA TRP A 60 6.48 -8.25 1.76
C TRP A 60 7.32 -7.39 0.82
N ASP A 61 6.88 -7.25 -0.41
CA ASP A 61 7.58 -6.47 -1.44
C ASP A 61 6.69 -5.47 -2.19
N THR A 62 5.40 -5.43 -1.88
CA THR A 62 4.44 -4.56 -2.58
C THR A 62 3.58 -3.83 -1.56
N PHE A 63 3.51 -2.50 -1.69
CA PHE A 63 2.84 -1.64 -0.72
C PHE A 63 1.97 -0.61 -1.41
N LYS A 64 0.90 -0.20 -0.73
CA LYS A 64 0.17 1.02 -1.03
C LYS A 64 0.95 2.19 -0.44
N PHE A 65 1.34 3.16 -1.27
CA PHE A 65 1.97 4.39 -0.79
C PHE A 65 0.86 5.43 -0.55
N PHE A 66 0.60 5.75 0.70
CA PHE A 66 -0.55 6.57 1.09
C PHE A 66 -0.26 7.38 2.35
N PRO A 67 -0.71 8.64 2.45
CA PRO A 67 -1.25 9.46 1.34
C PRO A 67 -0.12 10.05 0.50
N ALA A 68 -0.04 9.69 -0.78
CA ALA A 68 1.08 10.00 -1.66
C ALA A 68 1.39 11.50 -1.75
N ASN A 69 0.35 12.33 -1.94
CA ASN A 69 0.50 13.77 -2.10
C ASN A 69 1.02 14.48 -0.84
N LEU A 70 0.82 13.87 0.35
CA LEU A 70 1.25 14.47 1.61
C LEU A 70 2.63 14.00 2.06
N PHE A 71 3.15 12.91 1.50
CA PHE A 71 4.39 12.28 1.94
C PHE A 71 5.49 12.26 0.87
N GLY A 72 5.52 13.29 0.05
CA GLY A 72 6.62 13.53 -0.87
C GLY A 72 6.37 13.19 -2.32
N ASP A 73 5.20 12.63 -2.63
CA ASP A 73 4.72 12.51 -4.00
C ASP A 73 5.70 11.72 -4.89
N LEU A 74 5.89 12.15 -6.13
CA LEU A 74 6.83 11.51 -7.08
C LEU A 74 8.27 11.50 -6.56
N LYS A 75 8.69 12.53 -5.85
CA LYS A 75 10.04 12.62 -5.31
C LYS A 75 10.32 11.53 -4.28
N ALA A 76 9.35 11.24 -3.42
CA ALA A 76 9.48 10.17 -2.44
C ALA A 76 9.62 8.81 -3.14
N LEU A 77 8.78 8.54 -4.13
CA LEU A 77 8.83 7.28 -4.87
C LEU A 77 10.15 7.09 -5.61
N LYS A 78 10.70 8.15 -6.20
CA LYS A 78 12.02 8.09 -6.84
C LYS A 78 13.11 7.77 -5.84
N THR A 79 13.07 8.40 -4.67
CA THR A 79 14.02 8.14 -3.58
C THR A 79 13.91 6.69 -3.12
N TYR A 80 12.70 6.20 -2.91
CA TYR A 80 12.47 4.81 -2.47
C TYR A 80 12.89 3.80 -3.53
N GLY A 81 12.81 4.15 -4.80
CA GLY A 81 13.34 3.31 -5.87
C GLY A 81 14.84 3.08 -5.78
N ASN A 82 15.57 4.08 -5.28
CA ASN A 82 17.02 3.97 -5.07
C ASN A 82 17.37 3.23 -3.78
N VAL A 83 16.62 3.49 -2.71
CA VAL A 83 16.89 2.90 -1.39
C VAL A 83 16.37 1.46 -1.29
N PHE A 84 15.21 1.21 -1.90
CA PHE A 84 14.52 -0.08 -1.84
C PHE A 84 14.25 -0.60 -3.28
N PRO A 85 15.28 -1.01 -4.02
CA PRO A 85 15.13 -1.32 -5.45
C PRO A 85 14.23 -2.51 -5.75
N SER A 86 14.00 -3.39 -4.78
CA SER A 86 13.13 -4.57 -4.96
C SER A 86 11.67 -4.32 -4.59
N ILE A 87 11.34 -3.13 -4.11
CA ILE A 87 9.99 -2.83 -3.60
C ILE A 87 9.15 -2.16 -4.69
N LEU A 88 7.88 -2.57 -4.76
CA LEU A 88 6.89 -2.02 -5.70
C LEU A 88 5.80 -1.28 -4.94
N PHE A 89 5.24 -0.26 -5.58
CA PHE A 89 4.26 0.62 -4.93
C PHE A 89 3.00 0.81 -5.78
N CYS A 90 1.89 0.99 -5.05
CA CYS A 90 0.61 1.44 -5.58
C CYS A 90 0.27 2.76 -4.90
N PRO A 91 0.72 3.90 -5.43
CA PRO A 91 0.46 5.18 -4.79
C PRO A 91 -1.03 5.56 -4.85
N THR A 92 -1.50 6.15 -3.77
CA THR A 92 -2.88 6.61 -3.61
C THR A 92 -2.88 7.88 -2.77
N GLY A 93 -3.74 8.82 -3.12
CA GLY A 93 -3.87 10.11 -2.42
C GLY A 93 -3.42 11.27 -3.28
N GLY A 94 -4.36 12.12 -3.66
CA GLY A 94 -4.09 13.30 -4.46
C GLY A 94 -3.69 13.05 -5.90
N ILE A 95 -3.83 11.82 -6.39
CA ILE A 95 -3.54 11.47 -7.78
C ILE A 95 -4.79 11.70 -8.61
N SER A 96 -4.65 12.42 -9.71
CA SER A 96 -5.75 12.74 -10.62
C SER A 96 -5.56 12.06 -11.97
N GLU A 97 -6.59 12.15 -12.80
CA GLU A 97 -6.51 11.70 -14.18
C GLU A 97 -5.36 12.38 -14.93
N GLU A 98 -5.11 13.65 -14.64
CA GLU A 98 -4.06 14.45 -15.28
C GLU A 98 -2.64 14.04 -14.83
N THR A 99 -2.49 13.54 -13.60
CA THR A 99 -1.17 13.26 -13.02
C THR A 99 -0.81 11.78 -12.98
N HIS A 100 -1.78 10.87 -13.16
CA HIS A 100 -1.54 9.43 -12.96
C HIS A 100 -0.46 8.85 -13.87
N GLU A 101 -0.33 9.34 -15.09
CA GLU A 101 0.68 8.83 -16.02
C GLU A 101 2.10 9.09 -15.54
N SER A 102 2.33 10.23 -14.87
CA SER A 102 3.63 10.55 -14.28
C SER A 102 4.03 9.53 -13.22
N TYR A 103 3.07 9.03 -12.45
CA TYR A 103 3.31 7.96 -11.48
C TYR A 103 3.59 6.63 -12.16
N LEU A 104 2.78 6.27 -13.16
CA LEU A 104 2.94 4.99 -13.87
C LEU A 104 4.25 4.92 -14.66
N ALA A 105 4.87 6.06 -14.97
CA ALA A 105 6.15 6.09 -15.65
C ALA A 105 7.32 5.66 -14.75
N LEU A 106 7.14 5.62 -13.44
CA LEU A 106 8.17 5.18 -12.50
C LEU A 106 8.27 3.65 -12.50
N LYS A 107 9.52 3.13 -12.48
CA LYS A 107 9.78 1.69 -12.55
C LYS A 107 9.22 0.92 -11.36
N ASN A 108 9.12 1.55 -10.19
CA ASN A 108 8.64 0.92 -8.96
C ASN A 108 7.15 1.14 -8.71
N VAL A 109 6.42 1.68 -9.67
CA VAL A 109 4.96 1.87 -9.58
C VAL A 109 4.28 0.88 -10.51
N ILE A 110 3.43 0.02 -9.95
CA ILE A 110 2.70 -1.00 -10.71
C ILE A 110 1.24 -0.63 -10.98
N SER A 111 0.67 0.23 -10.16
CA SER A 111 -0.68 0.74 -10.35
C SER A 111 -0.86 2.02 -9.55
N VAL A 112 -1.94 2.74 -9.78
CA VAL A 112 -2.31 3.93 -9.01
C VAL A 112 -3.76 3.84 -8.57
N GLY A 113 -4.07 4.45 -7.42
CA GLY A 113 -5.44 4.60 -6.94
C GLY A 113 -5.86 6.06 -7.00
N GLY A 114 -7.09 6.31 -7.42
CA GLY A 114 -7.59 7.66 -7.50
C GLY A 114 -9.12 7.70 -7.53
N SER A 115 -9.69 8.80 -7.03
CA SER A 115 -11.13 8.96 -6.94
C SER A 115 -11.83 9.02 -8.29
N TRP A 116 -11.11 9.40 -9.35
CA TRP A 116 -11.70 9.43 -10.71
C TRP A 116 -11.98 8.04 -11.27
N LEU A 117 -11.47 6.99 -10.63
CA LEU A 117 -11.67 5.60 -11.06
C LEU A 117 -12.97 5.00 -10.55
N VAL A 118 -13.72 5.70 -9.71
CA VAL A 118 -14.99 5.23 -9.17
C VAL A 118 -16.20 5.81 -9.88
#